data_9e9df23f5f082dd3cce108ca78cb484a
#
_entry.id   9e9df23f5f082dd3cce108ca78cb484a
#
_cell.length_a   1.000
_cell.length_b   1.000
_cell.length_c   1.000
_cell.angle_alpha   90.00
_cell.angle_beta   90.00
_cell.angle_gamma   90.00
#
_symmetry.space_group_name_H-M   'P 1'
#
loop_
_entity.id
_entity.type
_entity.pdbx_description
1 polymer ?
#
loop_
_entity_poly.entity_id
_entity_poly.type
_entity_poly.pdbx_seq_one_letter_code
_entity_poly.pdbx_strand_id
1 'polypeptide(L)'
;MDVWDIFIIGVSLAMDAFSASVSDGACLGRLRGRQLVGIAGAFGLFQGLMPLAGCFAGASFARLAARFGRYIVCGVLCVIGIKMLRDAKDADCRTNCAFLGPKVILLQAVATSMDALAVGVGFSAMQIGIFAACGLIAVTTFVICLAGVVIGYRFGCVFRKQAVVLGGLVLIGTGIKIVLGV
;
A
#
# COMPACT_ATOMS: atom_id res chain seq x y z
N MET A 1 -6.97 -21.83 -10.13
CA MET A 1 -5.85 -20.87 -10.13
C MET A 1 -4.64 -21.58 -9.57
N ASP A 2 -3.54 -21.49 -10.29
CA ASP A 2 -2.29 -22.06 -9.84
C ASP A 2 -1.61 -21.16 -8.80
N VAL A 3 -0.69 -21.73 -8.04
CA VAL A 3 0.10 -20.98 -7.03
C VAL A 3 0.84 -19.80 -7.68
N TRP A 4 1.21 -19.93 -8.94
CA TRP A 4 1.86 -18.88 -9.74
C TRP A 4 0.95 -17.69 -10.00
N ASP A 5 -0.33 -17.92 -10.29
CA ASP A 5 -1.31 -16.85 -10.50
C ASP A 5 -1.48 -16.01 -9.23
N ILE A 6 -1.59 -16.71 -8.08
CA ILE A 6 -1.71 -16.05 -6.77
C ILE A 6 -0.45 -15.27 -6.42
N PHE A 7 0.73 -15.82 -6.75
CA PHE A 7 2.00 -15.13 -6.54
C PHE A 7 2.10 -13.84 -7.39
N ILE A 8 1.73 -13.89 -8.67
CA ILE A 8 1.73 -12.71 -9.56
C ILE A 8 0.76 -11.64 -9.04
N ILE A 9 -0.44 -12.06 -8.61
CA ILE A 9 -1.40 -11.15 -7.97
C ILE A 9 -0.80 -10.55 -6.70
N GLY A 10 -0.16 -11.36 -5.86
CA GLY A 10 0.50 -10.91 -4.63
C GLY A 10 1.60 -9.87 -4.89
N VAL A 11 2.43 -10.09 -5.92
CA VAL A 11 3.46 -9.13 -6.34
C VAL A 11 2.82 -7.83 -6.84
N SER A 12 1.78 -7.92 -7.66
CA SER A 12 1.08 -6.74 -8.18
C SER A 12 0.48 -5.90 -7.06
N LEU A 13 -0.20 -6.54 -6.12
CA LEU A 13 -0.78 -5.89 -4.93
C LEU A 13 0.29 -5.30 -4.00
N ALA A 14 1.46 -5.94 -3.92
CA ALA A 14 2.55 -5.48 -3.06
C ALA A 14 3.23 -4.20 -3.59
N MET A 15 3.01 -3.79 -4.84
CA MET A 15 3.70 -2.63 -5.42
C MET A 15 3.32 -1.32 -4.73
N ASP A 16 2.06 -1.15 -4.34
CA ASP A 16 1.60 0.05 -3.61
C ASP A 16 2.21 0.08 -2.21
N ALA A 17 2.21 -1.04 -1.52
CA ALA A 17 2.84 -1.20 -0.21
C ALA A 17 4.37 -1.03 -0.29
N PHE A 18 5.01 -1.49 -1.37
CA PHE A 18 6.43 -1.26 -1.65
C PHE A 18 6.74 0.24 -1.75
N SER A 19 5.96 0.98 -2.54
CA SER A 19 6.14 2.42 -2.73
C SER A 19 6.02 3.18 -1.41
N ALA A 20 5.01 2.84 -0.59
CA ALA A 20 4.84 3.39 0.75
C ALA A 20 6.02 3.04 1.66
N SER A 21 6.48 1.77 1.66
CA SER A 21 7.59 1.30 2.49
C SER A 21 8.94 1.93 2.10
N VAL A 22 9.16 2.23 0.81
CA VAL A 22 10.33 3.01 0.36
C VAL A 22 10.28 4.42 0.92
N SER A 23 9.13 5.07 0.88
CA SER A 23 8.94 6.40 1.47
C SER A 23 9.18 6.40 2.98
N ASP A 24 8.64 5.42 3.70
CA ASP A 24 8.86 5.26 5.14
C ASP A 24 10.32 5.00 5.47
N GLY A 25 10.98 4.13 4.69
CA GLY A 25 12.42 3.85 4.82
C GLY A 25 13.28 5.10 4.64
N ALA A 26 12.95 5.96 3.68
CA ALA A 26 13.64 7.22 3.45
C ALA A 26 13.50 8.20 4.63
N CYS A 27 12.44 8.06 5.40
CA CYS A 27 12.18 8.86 6.60
C CYS A 27 12.89 8.35 7.86
N LEU A 28 13.46 7.14 7.86
CA LEU A 28 14.15 6.59 9.03
C LEU A 28 15.53 7.23 9.19
N GLY A 29 15.75 7.97 10.28
CA GLY A 29 17.07 8.50 10.63
C GLY A 29 18.08 7.41 11.04
N ARG A 30 17.58 6.27 11.58
CA ARG A 30 18.34 5.05 11.90
C ARG A 30 17.49 3.83 11.59
N LEU A 31 18.06 2.90 10.85
CA LEU A 31 17.42 1.63 10.56
C LEU A 31 17.56 0.69 11.77
N ARG A 32 16.49 0.55 12.54
CA ARG A 32 16.40 -0.45 13.61
C ARG A 32 15.63 -1.67 13.08
N GLY A 33 16.16 -2.87 13.31
CA GLY A 33 15.49 -4.11 12.85
C GLY A 33 14.05 -4.23 13.30
N ARG A 34 13.71 -3.77 14.52
CA ARG A 34 12.33 -3.75 15.04
C ARG A 34 11.40 -2.81 14.24
N GLN A 35 11.89 -1.67 13.78
CA GLN A 35 11.11 -0.75 12.94
C GLN A 35 10.92 -1.33 11.54
N LEU A 36 11.98 -1.90 10.97
CA LEU A 36 11.94 -2.58 9.67
C LEU A 36 10.87 -3.68 9.64
N VAL A 37 10.93 -4.59 10.62
CA VAL A 37 9.96 -5.69 10.74
C VAL A 37 8.56 -5.16 11.08
N GLY A 38 8.45 -4.10 11.88
CA GLY A 38 7.18 -3.49 12.24
C GLY A 38 6.46 -2.87 11.04
N ILE A 39 7.17 -2.11 10.19
CA ILE A 39 6.61 -1.50 8.97
C ILE A 39 6.21 -2.59 7.98
N ALA A 40 7.14 -3.46 7.60
CA ALA A 40 6.86 -4.54 6.65
C ALA A 40 5.78 -5.50 7.16
N GLY A 41 5.76 -5.78 8.48
CA GLY A 41 4.74 -6.60 9.11
C GLY A 41 3.35 -5.99 9.05
N ALA A 42 3.23 -4.68 9.28
CA ALA A 42 1.95 -3.99 9.14
C ALA A 42 1.42 -4.10 7.71
N PHE A 43 2.22 -3.78 6.70
CA PHE A 43 1.81 -3.90 5.29
C PHE A 43 1.46 -5.35 4.93
N GLY A 44 2.30 -6.34 5.26
CA GLY A 44 2.04 -7.75 4.96
C GLY A 44 0.79 -8.28 5.66
N LEU A 45 0.59 -7.92 6.93
CA LEU A 45 -0.59 -8.34 7.70
C LEU A 45 -1.88 -7.82 7.08
N PHE A 46 -1.95 -6.52 6.80
CA PHE A 46 -3.16 -5.92 6.20
C PHE A 46 -3.40 -6.43 4.79
N GLN A 47 -2.34 -6.65 4.00
CA GLN A 47 -2.44 -7.19 2.65
C GLN A 47 -2.96 -8.64 2.63
N GLY A 48 -2.73 -9.41 3.69
CA GLY A 48 -3.32 -10.75 3.85
C GLY A 48 -4.71 -10.74 4.47
N LEU A 49 -4.99 -9.83 5.42
CA LEU A 49 -6.28 -9.75 6.10
C LEU A 49 -7.38 -9.16 5.21
N MET A 50 -7.05 -8.19 4.36
CA MET A 50 -8.03 -7.53 3.50
C MET A 50 -8.67 -8.47 2.46
N PRO A 51 -7.96 -9.38 1.76
CA PRO A 51 -8.61 -10.35 0.90
C PRO A 51 -9.50 -11.33 1.67
N LEU A 52 -9.10 -11.71 2.90
CA LEU A 52 -9.97 -12.51 3.77
C LEU A 52 -11.25 -11.76 4.08
N ALA A 53 -11.16 -10.51 4.51
CA ALA A 53 -12.32 -9.68 4.80
C ALA A 53 -13.21 -9.50 3.55
N GLY A 54 -12.61 -9.28 2.38
CA GLY A 54 -13.31 -9.18 1.10
C GLY A 54 -14.07 -10.46 0.74
N CYS A 55 -13.44 -11.61 0.95
CA CYS A 55 -14.05 -12.91 0.68
C CYS A 55 -15.26 -13.16 1.60
N PHE A 56 -15.15 -12.88 2.90
CA PHE A 56 -16.26 -13.07 3.85
C PHE A 56 -17.37 -12.01 3.69
N ALA A 57 -17.02 -10.78 3.29
CA ALA A 57 -17.99 -9.73 3.04
C ALA A 57 -18.88 -10.02 1.81
N GLY A 58 -18.40 -10.82 0.88
CA GLY A 58 -19.14 -11.34 -0.25
C GLY A 58 -19.73 -10.29 -1.20
N ALA A 59 -20.70 -10.71 -2.02
CA ALA A 59 -21.30 -9.88 -3.06
C ALA A 59 -22.08 -8.65 -2.55
N SER A 60 -22.51 -8.63 -1.29
CA SER A 60 -23.24 -7.48 -0.72
C SER A 60 -22.33 -6.29 -0.48
N PHE A 61 -21.12 -6.53 0.00
CA PHE A 61 -20.11 -5.49 0.18
C PHE A 61 -19.51 -5.05 -1.16
N ALA A 62 -19.37 -5.97 -2.12
CA ALA A 62 -18.91 -5.66 -3.46
C ALA A 62 -19.76 -4.60 -4.16
N ARG A 63 -21.09 -4.68 -4.03
CA ARG A 63 -22.01 -3.68 -4.58
C ARG A 63 -21.87 -2.32 -3.94
N LEU A 64 -21.70 -2.26 -2.63
CA LEU A 64 -21.48 -1.01 -1.89
C LEU A 64 -20.11 -0.41 -2.21
N ALA A 65 -19.06 -1.22 -2.21
CA ALA A 65 -17.71 -0.82 -2.57
C ALA A 65 -17.61 -0.34 -4.03
N ALA A 66 -18.29 -1.01 -4.97
CA ALA A 66 -18.33 -0.60 -6.37
C ALA A 66 -19.05 0.76 -6.56
N ARG A 67 -20.05 1.06 -5.75
CA ARG A 67 -20.83 2.31 -5.87
C ARG A 67 -20.13 3.52 -5.27
N PHE A 68 -19.51 3.35 -4.11
CA PHE A 68 -18.85 4.42 -3.36
C PHE A 68 -17.32 4.36 -3.37
N GLY A 69 -16.75 3.19 -3.61
CA GLY A 69 -15.30 2.94 -3.53
C GLY A 69 -14.52 3.85 -4.47
N ARG A 70 -15.03 4.10 -5.68
CA ARG A 70 -14.42 5.01 -6.65
C ARG A 70 -14.17 6.41 -6.09
N TYR A 71 -15.17 6.99 -5.43
CA TYR A 71 -15.07 8.33 -4.87
C TYR A 71 -14.22 8.38 -3.60
N ILE A 72 -14.31 7.32 -2.77
CA ILE A 72 -13.50 7.19 -1.55
C ILE A 72 -12.03 7.03 -1.92
N VAL A 73 -11.72 6.13 -2.85
CA VAL A 73 -10.33 5.91 -3.32
C VAL A 73 -9.77 7.19 -3.95
N CYS A 74 -10.53 7.88 -4.80
CA CYS A 74 -10.11 9.15 -5.37
C CYS A 74 -9.83 10.20 -4.28
N GLY A 75 -10.72 10.35 -3.31
CA GLY A 75 -10.55 11.28 -2.21
C GLY A 75 -9.30 11.00 -1.40
N VAL A 76 -9.06 9.73 -1.05
CA VAL A 76 -7.87 9.30 -0.30
C VAL A 76 -6.60 9.53 -1.12
N LEU A 77 -6.58 9.13 -2.40
CA LEU A 77 -5.42 9.33 -3.27
C LEU A 77 -5.09 10.81 -3.47
N CYS A 78 -6.11 11.66 -3.66
CA CYS A 78 -5.92 13.11 -3.77
C CYS A 78 -5.39 13.72 -2.47
N VAL A 79 -5.93 13.36 -1.32
CA VAL A 79 -5.46 13.86 -0.02
C VAL A 79 -4.01 13.44 0.24
N ILE A 80 -3.67 12.19 -0.01
CA ILE A 80 -2.30 11.67 0.16
C ILE A 80 -1.36 12.35 -0.85
N GLY A 81 -1.75 12.43 -2.12
CA GLY A 81 -0.95 13.07 -3.17
C GLY A 81 -0.70 14.55 -2.91
N ILE A 82 -1.71 15.31 -2.49
CA ILE A 82 -1.55 16.72 -2.12
C ILE A 82 -0.65 16.87 -0.89
N LYS A 83 -0.81 15.99 0.11
CA LYS A 83 0.07 15.99 1.28
C LYS A 83 1.52 15.70 0.89
N MET A 84 1.77 14.71 0.05
CA MET A 84 3.10 14.40 -0.47
C MET A 84 3.72 15.58 -1.21
N LEU A 85 2.94 16.29 -2.05
CA LEU A 85 3.42 17.47 -2.78
C LEU A 85 3.73 18.66 -1.85
N ARG A 86 2.97 18.83 -0.77
CA ARG A 86 3.27 19.84 0.26
C ARG A 86 4.54 19.51 1.01
N ASP A 87 4.66 18.26 1.47
CA ASP A 87 5.84 17.77 2.19
C ASP A 87 7.12 17.81 1.33
N ALA A 88 6.98 17.71 -0.02
CA ALA A 88 8.09 17.86 -0.95
C ALA A 88 8.64 19.30 -1.05
N LYS A 89 7.81 20.31 -0.75
CA LYS A 89 8.26 21.73 -0.72
C LYS A 89 9.10 22.05 0.51
N ASP A 90 8.80 21.39 1.63
CA ASP A 90 9.46 21.60 2.93
C ASP A 90 10.59 20.56 3.16
N ALA A 91 11.00 19.84 2.12
CA ALA A 91 11.96 18.74 2.19
C ALA A 91 13.41 19.23 2.43
N ASP A 92 13.65 19.74 3.61
CA ASP A 92 14.97 19.64 4.23
C ASP A 92 15.18 18.20 4.71
N CYS A 93 16.24 17.55 4.25
CA CYS A 93 16.48 16.10 4.29
C CYS A 93 16.53 15.49 5.71
N ARG A 94 16.35 16.28 6.77
CA ARG A 94 16.53 15.84 8.17
C ARG A 94 15.42 16.24 9.16
N THR A 95 14.45 17.04 8.79
CA THR A 95 13.61 17.70 9.80
C THR A 95 12.15 17.26 9.90
N ASN A 96 11.59 16.51 8.94
CA ASN A 96 10.17 16.20 8.95
C ASN A 96 9.81 14.71 9.05
N CYS A 97 10.71 13.87 9.54
CA CYS A 97 10.41 12.47 9.84
C CYS A 97 9.77 12.25 11.23
N ALA A 98 9.33 13.30 11.90
CA ALA A 98 8.58 13.23 13.15
C ALA A 98 7.20 12.53 13.02
N PHE A 99 6.81 12.18 11.79
CA PHE A 99 5.46 11.66 11.48
C PHE A 99 5.37 10.14 11.33
N LEU A 100 6.45 9.37 11.42
CA LEU A 100 6.40 7.90 11.40
C LEU A 100 5.92 7.33 12.75
N GLY A 101 4.75 7.76 13.17
CA GLY A 101 4.07 7.13 14.30
C GLY A 101 3.39 5.82 13.87
N PRO A 102 3.18 4.87 14.79
CA PRO A 102 2.52 3.60 14.48
C PRO A 102 1.12 3.79 13.87
N LYS A 103 0.43 4.88 14.21
CA LYS A 103 -0.88 5.24 13.64
C LYS A 103 -0.79 5.57 12.15
N VAL A 104 0.28 6.23 11.72
CA VAL A 104 0.46 6.59 10.30
C VAL A 104 0.78 5.35 9.47
N ILE A 105 1.66 4.47 9.96
CA ILE A 105 1.98 3.20 9.31
C ILE A 105 0.73 2.33 9.18
N LEU A 106 -0.09 2.27 10.23
CA LEU A 106 -1.34 1.53 10.21
C LEU A 106 -2.32 2.09 9.16
N LEU A 107 -2.48 3.42 9.12
CA LEU A 107 -3.35 4.08 8.15
C LEU A 107 -2.87 3.85 6.71
N GLN A 108 -1.57 3.92 6.48
CA GLN A 108 -0.97 3.62 5.18
C GLN A 108 -1.20 2.16 4.79
N ALA A 109 -0.99 1.20 5.72
CA ALA A 109 -1.21 -0.22 5.47
C ALA A 109 -2.67 -0.51 5.12
N VAL A 110 -3.63 0.09 5.81
CA VAL A 110 -5.06 -0.01 5.46
C VAL A 110 -5.32 0.60 4.08
N ALA A 111 -4.81 1.79 3.80
CA ALA A 111 -5.06 2.50 2.54
C ALA A 111 -4.50 1.74 1.33
N THR A 112 -3.29 1.17 1.45
CA THR A 112 -2.64 0.40 0.37
C THR A 112 -3.22 -1.00 0.19
N SER A 113 -4.02 -1.50 1.15
CA SER A 113 -4.63 -2.84 1.08
C SER A 113 -6.08 -2.82 0.60
N MET A 114 -6.63 -1.67 0.22
CA MET A 114 -8.01 -1.56 -0.25
C MET A 114 -8.24 -2.31 -1.57
N ASP A 115 -7.26 -2.37 -2.44
CA ASP A 115 -7.26 -3.15 -3.68
C ASP A 115 -7.28 -4.67 -3.40
N ALA A 116 -6.55 -5.11 -2.38
CA ALA A 116 -6.54 -6.49 -1.91
C ALA A 116 -7.92 -6.95 -1.42
N LEU A 117 -8.70 -6.06 -0.81
CA LEU A 117 -10.08 -6.33 -0.42
C LEU A 117 -10.95 -6.64 -1.65
N ALA A 118 -10.81 -5.87 -2.74
CA ALA A 118 -11.55 -6.12 -3.97
C ALA A 118 -11.16 -7.46 -4.61
N VAL A 119 -9.88 -7.82 -4.59
CA VAL A 119 -9.39 -9.13 -5.05
C VAL A 119 -9.98 -10.27 -4.19
N GLY A 120 -10.10 -10.08 -2.88
CA GLY A 120 -10.73 -11.04 -1.97
C GLY A 120 -12.20 -11.31 -2.30
N VAL A 121 -12.94 -10.28 -2.70
CA VAL A 121 -14.31 -10.45 -3.21
C VAL A 121 -14.32 -11.34 -4.47
N GLY A 122 -13.35 -11.14 -5.38
CA GLY A 122 -13.18 -12.01 -6.55
C GLY A 122 -12.87 -13.47 -6.18
N PHE A 123 -12.06 -13.70 -5.16
CA PHE A 123 -11.70 -15.02 -4.67
C PHE A 123 -12.92 -15.78 -4.10
N SER A 124 -13.91 -15.07 -3.54
CA SER A 124 -15.14 -15.70 -3.04
C SER A 124 -15.91 -16.45 -4.13
N ALA A 125 -15.83 -16.02 -5.38
CA ALA A 125 -16.48 -16.63 -6.52
C ALA A 125 -15.71 -17.83 -7.11
N MET A 126 -14.42 -17.99 -6.76
CA MET A 126 -13.50 -18.93 -7.43
C MET A 126 -13.22 -20.22 -6.66
N GLN A 127 -13.82 -20.45 -5.49
CA GLN A 127 -13.60 -21.65 -4.65
C GLN A 127 -12.12 -21.99 -4.40
N ILE A 128 -11.28 -20.98 -4.23
CA ILE A 128 -9.85 -21.13 -3.97
C ILE A 128 -9.64 -21.34 -2.48
N GLY A 129 -8.58 -22.06 -2.12
CA GLY A 129 -8.13 -22.16 -0.73
C GLY A 129 -7.68 -20.80 -0.19
N ILE A 130 -8.65 -19.97 0.26
CA ILE A 130 -8.50 -18.55 0.60
C ILE A 130 -7.37 -18.31 1.60
N PHE A 131 -7.22 -19.19 2.61
CA PHE A 131 -6.18 -19.05 3.62
C PHE A 131 -4.77 -19.18 3.04
N ALA A 132 -4.57 -20.13 2.11
CA ALA A 132 -3.28 -20.30 1.45
C ALA A 132 -2.96 -19.11 0.53
N ALA A 133 -3.96 -18.62 -0.21
CA ALA A 133 -3.82 -17.45 -1.08
C ALA A 133 -3.47 -16.20 -0.28
N CYS A 134 -4.21 -15.91 0.78
CA CYS A 134 -3.97 -14.75 1.65
C CYS A 134 -2.62 -14.85 2.38
N GLY A 135 -2.22 -16.03 2.81
CA GLY A 135 -0.91 -16.28 3.41
C GLY A 135 0.23 -16.01 2.43
N LEU A 136 0.10 -16.47 1.19
CA LEU A 136 1.09 -16.22 0.15
C LEU A 136 1.20 -14.73 -0.17
N ILE A 137 0.07 -14.02 -0.33
CA ILE A 137 0.03 -12.58 -0.55
C ILE A 137 0.69 -11.83 0.61
N ALA A 138 0.37 -12.20 1.86
CA ALA A 138 0.94 -11.57 3.06
C ALA A 138 2.47 -11.72 3.10
N VAL A 139 2.99 -12.93 2.88
CA VAL A 139 4.43 -13.21 2.89
C VAL A 139 5.13 -12.49 1.75
N THR A 140 4.57 -12.53 0.54
CA THR A 140 5.13 -11.83 -0.63
C THR A 140 5.22 -10.33 -0.36
N THR A 141 4.16 -9.71 0.13
CA THR A 141 4.14 -8.28 0.49
C THR A 141 5.13 -7.97 1.59
N PHE A 142 5.20 -8.79 2.63
CA PHE A 142 6.17 -8.61 3.72
C PHE A 142 7.61 -8.57 3.20
N VAL A 143 8.00 -9.53 2.36
CA VAL A 143 9.36 -9.60 1.79
C VAL A 143 9.65 -8.39 0.89
N ILE A 144 8.70 -8.02 0.04
CA ILE A 144 8.83 -6.87 -0.86
C ILE A 144 8.94 -5.56 -0.06
N CYS A 145 8.14 -5.38 0.98
CA CYS A 145 8.20 -4.20 1.85
C CYS A 145 9.49 -4.14 2.68
N LEU A 146 10.04 -5.29 3.13
CA LEU A 146 11.36 -5.33 3.76
C LEU A 146 12.42 -4.74 2.81
N ALA A 147 12.44 -5.18 1.56
CA ALA A 147 13.34 -4.63 0.55
C ALA A 147 13.07 -3.13 0.32
N GLY A 148 11.80 -2.72 0.26
CA GLY A 148 11.38 -1.33 0.09
C GLY A 148 11.94 -0.42 1.18
N VAL A 149 11.76 -0.79 2.45
CA VAL A 149 12.29 0.00 3.59
C VAL A 149 13.83 0.12 3.53
N VAL A 150 14.53 -0.98 3.20
CA VAL A 150 16.00 -0.97 3.10
C VAL A 150 16.46 -0.07 1.94
N ILE A 151 15.82 -0.17 0.79
CA ILE A 151 16.11 0.67 -0.39
C ILE A 151 15.84 2.13 -0.05
N GLY A 152 14.68 2.43 0.55
CA GLY A 152 14.31 3.77 0.98
C GLY A 152 15.33 4.35 1.96
N TYR A 153 15.75 3.58 2.94
CA TYR A 153 16.76 4.02 3.92
C TYR A 153 18.11 4.34 3.27
N ARG A 154 18.58 3.50 2.32
CA ARG A 154 19.89 3.69 1.67
C ARG A 154 19.91 4.79 0.62
N PHE A 155 18.86 4.92 -0.15
CA PHE A 155 18.80 5.77 -1.35
C PHE A 155 17.82 6.94 -1.20
N GLY A 156 16.99 6.96 -0.17
CA GLY A 156 15.91 7.93 -0.01
C GLY A 156 16.36 9.38 0.07
N CYS A 157 17.54 9.66 0.61
CA CYS A 157 18.08 11.03 0.67
C CYS A 157 18.42 11.60 -0.71
N VAL A 158 18.85 10.77 -1.66
CA VAL A 158 19.31 11.22 -2.99
C VAL A 158 18.11 11.44 -3.92
N PHE A 159 17.09 10.56 -3.83
CA PHE A 159 15.93 10.56 -4.72
C PHE A 159 14.64 11.07 -4.07
N ARG A 160 14.66 11.40 -2.77
CA ARG A 160 13.46 11.70 -1.98
C ARG A 160 12.56 12.75 -2.62
N LYS A 161 13.11 13.91 -2.98
CA LYS A 161 12.32 15.01 -3.54
C LYS A 161 11.68 14.62 -4.88
N GLN A 162 12.44 13.96 -5.74
CA GLN A 162 11.95 13.53 -7.06
C GLN A 162 10.94 12.39 -6.93
N ALA A 163 11.21 11.40 -6.07
CA ALA A 163 10.31 10.29 -5.82
C ALA A 163 8.98 10.73 -5.18
N VAL A 164 9.03 11.65 -4.20
CA VAL A 164 7.83 12.19 -3.55
C VAL A 164 6.98 13.02 -4.52
N VAL A 165 7.60 13.86 -5.35
CA VAL A 165 6.89 14.64 -6.36
C VAL A 165 6.28 13.73 -7.43
N LEU A 166 7.05 12.78 -7.96
CA LEU A 166 6.54 11.81 -8.95
C LEU A 166 5.42 10.95 -8.36
N GLY A 167 5.60 10.42 -7.16
CA GLY A 167 4.59 9.63 -6.47
C GLY A 167 3.30 10.41 -6.22
N GLY A 168 3.41 11.65 -5.74
CA GLY A 168 2.26 12.53 -5.55
C GLY A 168 1.50 12.83 -6.84
N LEU A 169 2.22 13.11 -7.94
CA LEU A 169 1.62 13.33 -9.26
C LEU A 169 0.94 12.07 -9.81
N VAL A 170 1.57 10.90 -9.67
CA VAL A 170 1.00 9.62 -10.10
C VAL A 170 -0.28 9.31 -9.31
N LEU A 171 -0.27 9.50 -7.98
CA LEU A 171 -1.44 9.26 -7.13
C LEU A 171 -2.61 10.17 -7.51
N ILE A 172 -2.36 11.47 -7.73
CA ILE A 172 -3.39 12.41 -8.16
C ILE A 172 -3.90 12.04 -9.57
N GLY A 173 -2.99 11.74 -10.49
CA GLY A 173 -3.34 11.32 -11.85
C GLY A 173 -4.18 10.04 -11.87
N THR A 174 -3.82 9.05 -11.05
CA THR A 174 -4.59 7.80 -10.90
C THR A 174 -5.95 8.07 -10.28
N GLY A 175 -6.03 8.93 -9.25
CA GLY A 175 -7.29 9.31 -8.63
C GLY A 175 -8.25 9.96 -9.63
N ILE A 176 -7.75 10.89 -10.46
CA ILE A 176 -8.54 11.56 -11.51
C ILE A 176 -8.97 10.55 -12.58
N LYS A 177 -8.07 9.67 -13.03
CA LYS A 177 -8.36 8.63 -14.02
C LYS A 177 -9.49 7.71 -13.57
N ILE A 178 -9.48 7.29 -12.30
CA ILE A 178 -10.53 6.44 -11.71
C ILE A 178 -11.90 7.12 -11.73
N VAL A 179 -11.96 8.45 -11.48
CA VAL A 179 -13.22 9.20 -11.52
C VAL A 179 -13.73 9.38 -12.94
N LEU A 180 -12.83 9.68 -13.89
CA LEU A 180 -13.19 9.88 -15.30
C LEU A 180 -13.57 8.56 -16.00
N GLY A 181 -13.29 7.41 -15.40
CA GLY A 181 -13.66 6.10 -15.97
C GLY A 181 -12.90 5.70 -17.22
N VAL A 182 -11.69 6.28 -17.41
CA VAL A 182 -10.79 6.03 -18.55
C VAL A 182 -9.66 5.09 -18.17
#